data_fc91099ecfb8f6dc193a4b7538baa492
#
_entry.id   fc91099ecfb8f6dc193a4b7538baa492
#
_cell.length_a   1.000
_cell.length_b   1.000
_cell.length_c   1.000
_cell.angle_alpha   90.00
_cell.angle_beta   90.00
_cell.angle_gamma   90.00
#
_symmetry.space_group_name_H-M   'P 1'
#
loop_
_entity.id
_entity.type
_entity.pdbx_description
1 polymer ?
#
loop_
_entity_poly.entity_id
_entity_poly.type
_entity_poly.pdbx_seq_one_letter_code
_entity_poly.pdbx_strand_id
1 'polypeptide(L)'
;MEDGATPPKPPAATLAADFRSLGAPERSPDLVDGIGGDLRLAFRAALRALRRARSYYVLDGFVTEHVDLARLESTCWKLVSLKEPDYARLQQMRRRRVACLDPLRDALQADAYRDLRATLGYEVAQVLAAIVEAKAERLRRYSGQALRERQQALEALKDRTCDVFDDFLKQCAGDARTQPGDTPRSAIERLAESDVEAYMNAQFVAARLRGKRFVAIPGDVRHAEDSLRRYKQCVADTAAAKKARNLPEDFFARELDLCEQMIHLLPTKIHHVRTTGGVLEDF
;
A
#
# COMPACT_ATOMS: atom_id res chain seq x y z
N MET A 1 -36.61 -10.28 16.18
CA MET A 1 -36.26 -8.88 15.97
C MET A 1 -35.53 -8.40 17.21
N GLU A 2 -34.21 -8.59 17.22
CA GLU A 2 -33.37 -8.08 18.30
C GLU A 2 -32.67 -6.83 17.78
N ASP A 3 -32.97 -5.71 18.45
CA ASP A 3 -32.42 -4.40 18.14
C ASP A 3 -30.91 -4.45 18.41
N GLY A 4 -30.12 -4.37 17.33
CA GLY A 4 -28.66 -4.21 17.36
C GLY A 4 -28.27 -2.84 17.89
N ALA A 5 -28.45 -2.61 19.19
CA ALA A 5 -28.00 -1.41 19.86
C ALA A 5 -26.47 -1.42 19.91
N THR A 6 -25.84 -0.53 19.14
CA THR A 6 -24.42 -0.20 19.28
C THR A 6 -24.16 0.18 20.75
N PRO A 7 -23.17 -0.45 21.44
CA PRO A 7 -22.87 -0.08 22.82
C PRO A 7 -22.56 1.41 22.90
N PRO A 8 -23.10 2.15 23.89
CA PRO A 8 -22.91 3.58 24.03
C PRO A 8 -21.42 3.87 24.20
N LYS A 9 -20.92 4.81 23.40
CA LYS A 9 -19.54 5.30 23.51
C LYS A 9 -19.32 5.86 24.92
N PRO A 10 -18.33 5.36 25.67
CA PRO A 10 -18.10 5.84 27.03
C PRO A 10 -17.78 7.33 27.01
N PRO A 11 -18.26 8.13 27.97
CA PRO A 11 -17.98 9.55 28.03
C PRO A 11 -16.48 9.81 28.19
N ALA A 12 -15.97 10.88 27.57
CA ALA A 12 -14.53 11.21 27.51
C ALA A 12 -13.82 11.23 28.89
N ALA A 13 -14.56 11.55 29.95
CA ALA A 13 -14.05 11.53 31.33
C ALA A 13 -13.74 10.11 31.82
N THR A 14 -14.52 9.11 31.41
CA THR A 14 -14.32 7.70 31.75
C THR A 14 -13.10 7.15 31.04
N LEU A 15 -12.93 7.50 29.74
CA LEU A 15 -11.74 7.14 28.96
C LEU A 15 -10.45 7.67 29.60
N ALA A 16 -10.46 8.93 30.08
CA ALA A 16 -9.31 9.53 30.76
C ALA A 16 -8.96 8.82 32.08
N ALA A 17 -9.96 8.36 32.83
CA ALA A 17 -9.76 7.60 34.06
C ALA A 17 -9.19 6.20 33.77
N ASP A 18 -9.71 5.53 32.74
CA ASP A 18 -9.23 4.20 32.31
C ASP A 18 -7.79 4.26 31.76
N PHE A 19 -7.42 5.30 31.04
CA PHE A 19 -6.03 5.53 30.62
C PHE A 19 -5.07 5.71 31.81
N ARG A 20 -5.51 6.37 32.89
CA ARG A 20 -4.72 6.46 34.13
C ARG A 20 -4.56 5.11 34.84
N SER A 21 -5.62 4.31 34.88
CA SER A 21 -5.59 2.96 35.47
C SER A 21 -4.64 2.02 34.74
N LEU A 22 -4.46 2.22 33.42
CA LEU A 22 -3.50 1.49 32.63
C LEU A 22 -2.03 1.90 32.90
N GLY A 23 -1.80 2.84 33.84
CA GLY A 23 -0.45 3.32 34.19
C GLY A 23 0.25 3.97 33.00
N ALA A 24 -0.52 4.62 32.10
CA ALA A 24 0.05 5.54 31.15
C ALA A 24 0.70 6.68 31.96
N PRO A 25 2.00 6.95 31.78
CA PRO A 25 2.63 8.04 32.52
C PRO A 25 1.90 9.35 32.18
N GLU A 26 1.34 10.01 33.19
CA GLU A 26 1.01 11.41 33.08
C GLU A 26 2.29 12.08 32.60
N ARG A 27 2.23 12.75 31.42
CA ARG A 27 3.32 13.48 30.75
C ARG A 27 4.66 13.24 31.42
N SER A 28 5.40 12.21 30.98
CA SER A 28 6.78 12.09 31.41
C SER A 28 7.53 13.29 30.82
N PRO A 29 8.05 14.21 31.62
CA PRO A 29 8.86 15.33 31.12
C PRO A 29 9.99 14.85 30.22
N ASP A 30 10.55 13.68 30.53
CA ASP A 30 11.61 13.01 29.79
C ASP A 30 11.25 12.64 28.35
N LEU A 31 9.98 12.55 27.99
CA LEU A 31 9.54 12.28 26.61
C LEU A 31 9.59 13.55 25.74
N VAL A 32 9.40 14.72 26.33
CA VAL A 32 9.41 16.01 25.60
C VAL A 32 10.85 16.53 25.49
N ASP A 33 11.65 16.38 26.54
CA ASP A 33 13.05 16.75 26.55
C ASP A 33 13.94 15.75 25.79
N GLY A 34 13.50 14.52 25.65
CA GLY A 34 14.20 13.43 24.95
C GLY A 34 14.07 13.44 23.42
N ILE A 35 13.35 14.38 22.80
CA ILE A 35 13.27 14.49 21.33
C ILE A 35 14.63 14.83 20.71
N GLY A 36 15.56 15.40 21.47
CA GLY A 36 16.96 15.57 21.08
C GLY A 36 17.90 14.42 21.46
N GLY A 37 17.43 13.45 22.23
CA GLY A 37 18.21 12.34 22.77
C GLY A 37 18.09 11.04 21.97
N ASP A 38 17.72 9.93 22.58
CA ASP A 38 17.75 8.61 21.94
C ASP A 38 16.42 8.28 21.23
N LEU A 39 16.38 8.41 19.91
CA LEU A 39 15.26 8.02 19.04
C LEU A 39 14.75 6.59 19.36
N ARG A 40 15.64 5.69 19.80
CA ARG A 40 15.27 4.31 20.15
C ARG A 40 14.43 4.25 21.43
N LEU A 41 14.70 5.10 22.40
CA LEU A 41 13.90 5.17 23.63
C LEU A 41 12.51 5.69 23.36
N ALA A 42 12.41 6.80 22.62
CA ALA A 42 11.12 7.35 22.19
C ALA A 42 10.30 6.35 21.39
N PHE A 43 10.92 5.66 20.43
CA PHE A 43 10.30 4.61 19.64
C PHE A 43 9.78 3.44 20.50
N ARG A 44 10.60 2.94 21.44
CA ARG A 44 10.18 1.86 22.35
C ARG A 44 9.03 2.27 23.26
N ALA A 45 9.05 3.53 23.73
CA ALA A 45 7.97 4.08 24.55
C ALA A 45 6.66 4.18 23.74
N ALA A 46 6.74 4.73 22.52
CA ALA A 46 5.59 4.82 21.61
C ALA A 46 4.99 3.43 21.29
N LEU A 47 5.81 2.45 20.94
CA LEU A 47 5.33 1.08 20.67
C LEU A 47 4.65 0.44 21.89
N ARG A 48 5.20 0.66 23.09
CA ARG A 48 4.58 0.13 24.33
C ARG A 48 3.23 0.77 24.57
N ALA A 49 3.13 2.07 24.42
CA ALA A 49 1.87 2.81 24.58
C ALA A 49 0.81 2.36 23.55
N LEU A 50 1.18 2.26 22.28
CA LEU A 50 0.28 1.83 21.20
C LEU A 50 -0.22 0.41 21.39
N ARG A 51 0.64 -0.53 21.78
CA ARG A 51 0.25 -1.92 22.04
C ARG A 51 -0.68 -2.04 23.24
N ARG A 52 -0.42 -1.23 24.28
CA ARG A 52 -1.30 -1.16 25.44
C ARG A 52 -2.66 -0.57 25.08
N ALA A 53 -2.71 0.49 24.28
CA ALA A 53 -3.95 1.05 23.78
C ALA A 53 -4.73 0.03 22.93
N ARG A 54 -4.04 -0.72 22.03
CA ARG A 54 -4.67 -1.77 21.21
C ARG A 54 -5.22 -2.95 22.03
N SER A 55 -4.65 -3.25 23.19
CA SER A 55 -5.21 -4.29 24.08
C SER A 55 -6.51 -3.86 24.75
N TYR A 56 -6.77 -2.56 24.84
CA TYR A 56 -8.02 -1.98 25.29
C TYR A 56 -9.03 -1.84 24.15
N TYR A 57 -8.63 -1.19 23.07
CA TYR A 57 -9.44 -1.01 21.87
C TYR A 57 -9.35 -2.28 21.01
N VAL A 58 -10.11 -3.30 21.38
CA VAL A 58 -10.13 -4.57 20.63
C VAL A 58 -10.93 -4.44 19.33
N LEU A 59 -10.58 -5.24 18.33
CA LEU A 59 -11.21 -5.18 17.00
C LEU A 59 -12.72 -5.45 17.05
N ASP A 60 -13.18 -6.26 18.00
CA ASP A 60 -14.60 -6.64 18.20
C ASP A 60 -15.43 -5.55 18.92
N GLY A 61 -15.11 -4.32 18.85
CA GLY A 61 -15.92 -3.26 19.47
C GLY A 61 -15.45 -1.87 19.09
N PHE A 62 -14.18 -1.75 18.74
CA PHE A 62 -13.53 -0.48 18.46
C PHE A 62 -12.72 -0.58 17.17
N VAL A 63 -13.40 -0.93 16.07
CA VAL A 63 -12.75 -1.25 14.79
C VAL A 63 -11.87 -0.09 14.29
N THR A 64 -12.41 1.11 14.25
CA THR A 64 -11.71 2.30 13.75
C THR A 64 -10.50 2.62 14.61
N GLU A 65 -10.68 2.68 15.93
CA GLU A 65 -9.62 2.99 16.89
C GLU A 65 -8.51 1.92 16.85
N HIS A 66 -8.89 0.64 16.75
CA HIS A 66 -7.92 -0.45 16.63
C HIS A 66 -7.08 -0.35 15.36
N VAL A 67 -7.72 -0.05 14.24
CA VAL A 67 -7.05 0.13 12.94
C VAL A 67 -6.14 1.37 12.98
N ASP A 68 -6.60 2.49 13.51
CA ASP A 68 -5.81 3.71 13.62
C ASP A 68 -4.56 3.52 14.50
N LEU A 69 -4.70 2.82 15.63
CA LEU A 69 -3.56 2.47 16.48
C LEU A 69 -2.55 1.56 15.76
N ALA A 70 -3.02 0.63 14.94
CA ALA A 70 -2.14 -0.21 14.13
C ALA A 70 -1.41 0.59 13.04
N ARG A 71 -2.09 1.53 12.40
CA ARG A 71 -1.50 2.45 11.43
C ARG A 71 -0.46 3.36 12.08
N LEU A 72 -0.72 3.86 13.28
CA LEU A 72 0.27 4.61 14.07
C LEU A 72 1.50 3.74 14.39
N GLU A 73 1.31 2.46 14.78
CA GLU A 73 2.43 1.53 14.96
C GLU A 73 3.24 1.35 13.67
N SER A 74 2.56 1.17 12.52
CA SER A 74 3.20 1.12 11.19
C SER A 74 3.98 2.41 10.89
N THR A 75 3.42 3.57 11.21
CA THR A 75 4.06 4.88 11.03
C THR A 75 5.32 5.02 11.88
N CYS A 76 5.29 4.58 13.15
CA CYS A 76 6.48 4.55 14.00
C CYS A 76 7.60 3.70 13.36
N TRP A 77 7.28 2.52 12.83
CA TRP A 77 8.25 1.70 12.10
C TRP A 77 8.76 2.39 10.82
N LYS A 78 7.90 3.10 10.08
CA LYS A 78 8.28 3.88 8.89
C LYS A 78 9.30 4.95 9.25
N LEU A 79 9.04 5.74 10.28
CA LEU A 79 9.92 6.84 10.70
C LEU A 79 11.31 6.35 11.13
N VAL A 80 11.37 5.29 11.95
CA VAL A 80 12.67 4.72 12.36
C VAL A 80 13.41 4.11 11.17
N SER A 81 12.69 3.51 10.22
CA SER A 81 13.30 2.91 9.02
C SER A 81 14.03 3.93 8.12
N LEU A 82 13.67 5.22 8.20
CA LEU A 82 14.36 6.29 7.45
C LEU A 82 15.79 6.52 7.91
N LYS A 83 16.12 6.14 9.15
CA LYS A 83 17.46 6.29 9.75
C LYS A 83 18.23 4.96 9.81
N GLU A 84 17.68 3.86 9.30
CA GLU A 84 18.30 2.54 9.38
C GLU A 84 19.18 2.27 8.16
N PRO A 85 20.53 2.27 8.32
CA PRO A 85 21.44 2.01 7.21
C PRO A 85 21.59 0.51 6.90
N ASP A 86 21.31 -0.38 7.86
CA ASP A 86 21.44 -1.81 7.65
C ASP A 86 20.25 -2.36 6.86
N TYR A 87 20.54 -2.95 5.72
CA TYR A 87 19.52 -3.50 4.82
C TYR A 87 18.67 -4.59 5.47
N ALA A 88 19.26 -5.52 6.24
CA ALA A 88 18.53 -6.64 6.81
C ALA A 88 17.53 -6.13 7.87
N ARG A 89 17.97 -5.19 8.71
CA ARG A 89 17.11 -4.53 9.69
C ARG A 89 16.01 -3.70 9.04
N LEU A 90 16.33 -2.95 7.97
CA LEU A 90 15.36 -2.20 7.20
C LEU A 90 14.27 -3.12 6.62
N GLN A 91 14.67 -4.25 6.00
CA GLN A 91 13.70 -5.21 5.48
C GLN A 91 12.87 -5.86 6.60
N GLN A 92 13.43 -6.09 7.77
CA GLN A 92 12.70 -6.60 8.91
C GLN A 92 11.66 -5.59 9.43
N MET A 93 12.01 -4.29 9.47
CA MET A 93 11.06 -3.22 9.83
C MET A 93 9.90 -3.14 8.84
N ARG A 94 10.17 -3.21 7.53
CA ARG A 94 9.14 -3.26 6.48
C ARG A 94 8.21 -4.46 6.65
N ARG A 95 8.76 -5.66 6.91
CA ARG A 95 7.95 -6.85 7.18
C ARG A 95 7.07 -6.72 8.41
N ARG A 96 7.56 -6.06 9.48
CA ARG A 96 6.74 -5.78 10.68
C ARG A 96 5.57 -4.87 10.38
N ARG A 97 5.75 -3.88 9.49
CA ARG A 97 4.64 -3.03 9.03
C ARG A 97 3.58 -3.86 8.32
N VAL A 98 3.97 -4.72 7.38
CA VAL A 98 3.05 -5.63 6.69
C VAL A 98 2.34 -6.55 7.70
N ALA A 99 3.09 -7.17 8.62
CA ALA A 99 2.53 -8.07 9.64
C ALA A 99 1.58 -7.37 10.62
N CYS A 100 1.71 -6.06 10.79
CA CYS A 100 0.81 -5.27 11.62
C CYS A 100 -0.51 -4.94 10.91
N LEU A 101 -0.48 -4.69 9.60
CA LEU A 101 -1.61 -4.15 8.83
C LEU A 101 -2.39 -5.21 8.04
N ASP A 102 -1.68 -6.16 7.41
CA ASP A 102 -2.28 -7.12 6.48
C ASP A 102 -3.33 -8.04 7.13
N PRO A 103 -3.11 -8.60 8.35
CA PRO A 103 -4.13 -9.39 9.02
C PRO A 103 -5.40 -8.59 9.36
N LEU A 104 -5.26 -7.29 9.65
CA LEU A 104 -6.40 -6.41 9.92
C LEU A 104 -7.23 -6.18 8.66
N ARG A 105 -6.57 -5.94 7.52
CA ARG A 105 -7.25 -5.84 6.22
C ARG A 105 -8.11 -7.07 5.94
N ASP A 106 -7.56 -8.27 6.20
CA ASP A 106 -8.26 -9.52 5.94
C ASP A 106 -9.39 -9.79 6.95
N ALA A 107 -9.25 -9.32 8.19
CA ALA A 107 -10.27 -9.47 9.24
C ALA A 107 -11.47 -8.53 9.08
N LEU A 108 -11.31 -7.39 8.38
CA LEU A 108 -12.39 -6.44 8.17
C LEU A 108 -13.37 -6.92 7.10
N GLN A 109 -14.68 -6.85 7.38
CA GLN A 109 -15.72 -7.12 6.39
C GLN A 109 -15.68 -6.08 5.26
N ALA A 110 -15.62 -6.57 4.01
CA ALA A 110 -15.44 -5.73 2.83
C ALA A 110 -16.55 -4.67 2.66
N ASP A 111 -17.80 -5.05 2.90
CA ASP A 111 -18.95 -4.16 2.69
C ASP A 111 -19.10 -3.11 3.80
N ALA A 112 -18.81 -3.48 5.05
CA ALA A 112 -18.97 -2.61 6.21
C ALA A 112 -17.80 -1.61 6.40
N TYR A 113 -16.58 -2.03 6.03
CA TYR A 113 -15.35 -1.27 6.30
C TYR A 113 -14.51 -1.05 5.04
N ARG A 114 -15.17 -0.75 3.92
CA ARG A 114 -14.52 -0.59 2.60
C ARG A 114 -13.36 0.39 2.65
N ASP A 115 -13.57 1.60 3.18
CA ASP A 115 -12.57 2.68 3.20
C ASP A 115 -11.36 2.32 4.08
N LEU A 116 -11.60 1.69 5.23
CA LEU A 116 -10.53 1.22 6.10
C LEU A 116 -9.71 0.11 5.43
N ARG A 117 -10.38 -0.84 4.76
CA ARG A 117 -9.71 -1.89 3.98
C ARG A 117 -8.88 -1.31 2.83
N ALA A 118 -9.44 -0.33 2.10
CA ALA A 118 -8.74 0.34 1.02
C ALA A 118 -7.49 1.04 1.54
N THR A 119 -7.61 1.79 2.63
CA THR A 119 -6.48 2.48 3.26
C THR A 119 -5.39 1.51 3.73
N LEU A 120 -5.76 0.42 4.42
CA LEU A 120 -4.82 -0.63 4.84
C LEU A 120 -4.18 -1.32 3.63
N GLY A 121 -4.97 -1.65 2.61
CA GLY A 121 -4.52 -2.27 1.37
C GLY A 121 -3.47 -1.43 0.67
N TYR A 122 -3.71 -0.14 0.54
CA TYR A 122 -2.75 0.78 -0.06
C TYR A 122 -1.43 0.86 0.73
N GLU A 123 -1.49 1.01 2.06
CA GLU A 123 -0.28 1.04 2.90
C GLU A 123 0.52 -0.27 2.81
N VAL A 124 -0.16 -1.42 2.84
CA VAL A 124 0.48 -2.74 2.69
C VAL A 124 1.13 -2.88 1.32
N ALA A 125 0.41 -2.52 0.25
CA ALA A 125 0.92 -2.59 -1.12
C ALA A 125 2.18 -1.73 -1.33
N GLN A 126 2.20 -0.50 -0.79
CA GLN A 126 3.37 0.37 -0.85
C GLN A 126 4.58 -0.24 -0.13
N VAL A 127 4.39 -0.84 1.04
CA VAL A 127 5.48 -1.48 1.78
C VAL A 127 5.99 -2.72 1.05
N LEU A 128 5.09 -3.53 0.51
CA LEU A 128 5.44 -4.71 -0.29
C LEU A 128 6.21 -4.30 -1.56
N ALA A 129 5.78 -3.25 -2.26
CA ALA A 129 6.50 -2.72 -3.43
C ALA A 129 7.92 -2.30 -3.08
N ALA A 130 8.11 -1.57 -1.97
CA ALA A 130 9.44 -1.20 -1.49
C ALA A 130 10.32 -2.41 -1.10
N ILE A 131 9.72 -3.51 -0.63
CA ILE A 131 10.43 -4.77 -0.38
C ILE A 131 10.83 -5.43 -1.70
N VAL A 132 9.94 -5.48 -2.69
CA VAL A 132 10.22 -6.03 -4.03
C VAL A 132 11.40 -5.30 -4.67
N GLU A 133 11.36 -3.97 -4.73
CA GLU A 133 12.41 -3.14 -5.33
C GLU A 133 13.77 -3.35 -4.66
N ALA A 134 13.81 -3.30 -3.34
CA ALA A 134 15.04 -3.49 -2.59
C ALA A 134 15.63 -4.90 -2.73
N LYS A 135 14.79 -5.93 -2.90
CA LYS A 135 15.26 -7.29 -3.18
C LYS A 135 15.73 -7.45 -4.63
N ALA A 136 15.02 -6.84 -5.59
CA ALA A 136 15.38 -6.87 -7.00
C ALA A 136 16.78 -6.27 -7.22
N GLU A 137 17.07 -5.12 -6.61
CA GLU A 137 18.39 -4.50 -6.68
C GLU A 137 19.51 -5.43 -6.21
N ARG A 138 19.22 -6.28 -5.23
CA ARG A 138 20.20 -7.24 -4.68
C ARG A 138 20.35 -8.53 -5.48
N LEU A 139 19.47 -8.85 -6.44
CA LEU A 139 19.58 -10.06 -7.24
C LEU A 139 20.94 -10.16 -7.94
N ARG A 140 21.50 -9.04 -8.37
CA ARG A 140 22.83 -8.97 -9.02
C ARG A 140 23.98 -9.54 -8.18
N ARG A 141 23.78 -9.77 -6.88
CA ARG A 141 24.80 -10.33 -5.96
C ARG A 141 24.77 -11.84 -5.88
N TYR A 142 23.84 -12.49 -6.57
CA TYR A 142 23.65 -13.94 -6.53
C TYR A 142 23.85 -14.56 -7.89
N SER A 143 24.22 -15.86 -7.93
CA SER A 143 24.41 -16.66 -9.13
C SER A 143 23.91 -18.09 -8.93
N GLY A 144 23.80 -18.84 -10.02
CA GLY A 144 23.45 -20.25 -9.99
C GLY A 144 22.09 -20.54 -9.36
N GLN A 145 22.01 -21.57 -8.55
CA GLN A 145 20.77 -22.02 -7.92
C GLN A 145 20.23 -20.99 -6.93
N ALA A 146 21.09 -20.34 -6.14
CA ALA A 146 20.68 -19.29 -5.20
C ALA A 146 20.01 -18.09 -5.87
N LEU A 147 20.42 -17.75 -7.09
CA LEU A 147 19.76 -16.73 -7.90
C LEU A 147 18.35 -17.16 -8.31
N ARG A 148 18.20 -18.39 -8.84
CA ARG A 148 16.91 -18.92 -9.31
C ARG A 148 15.86 -18.98 -8.19
N GLU A 149 16.23 -19.49 -7.02
CA GLU A 149 15.34 -19.56 -5.84
C GLU A 149 14.88 -18.16 -5.41
N ARG A 150 15.80 -17.18 -5.44
CA ARG A 150 15.48 -15.79 -5.09
C ARG A 150 14.62 -15.12 -6.14
N GLN A 151 14.84 -15.40 -7.41
CA GLN A 151 14.00 -14.92 -8.51
C GLN A 151 12.58 -15.45 -8.38
N GLN A 152 12.38 -16.74 -8.12
CA GLN A 152 11.06 -17.34 -7.90
C GLN A 152 10.35 -16.74 -6.69
N ALA A 153 11.05 -16.58 -5.56
CA ALA A 153 10.49 -15.98 -4.36
C ALA A 153 10.13 -14.50 -4.57
N LEU A 154 10.91 -13.80 -5.38
CA LEU A 154 10.65 -12.39 -5.70
C LEU A 154 9.50 -12.24 -6.69
N GLU A 155 9.36 -13.16 -7.66
CA GLU A 155 8.21 -13.19 -8.57
C GLU A 155 6.91 -13.39 -7.78
N ALA A 156 6.85 -14.37 -6.87
CA ALA A 156 5.68 -14.59 -6.02
C ALA A 156 5.35 -13.38 -5.12
N LEU A 157 6.38 -12.70 -4.58
CA LEU A 157 6.17 -11.49 -3.78
C LEU A 157 5.65 -10.34 -4.62
N LYS A 158 6.14 -10.17 -5.84
CA LYS A 158 5.66 -9.17 -6.81
C LYS A 158 4.19 -9.43 -7.16
N ASP A 159 3.85 -10.68 -7.47
CA ASP A 159 2.47 -11.03 -7.82
C ASP A 159 1.51 -10.72 -6.67
N ARG A 160 1.84 -11.13 -5.44
CA ARG A 160 1.10 -10.73 -4.24
C ARG A 160 0.96 -9.21 -4.10
N THR A 161 2.04 -8.46 -4.36
CA THR A 161 2.02 -7.00 -4.28
C THR A 161 1.04 -6.41 -5.28
N CYS A 162 1.06 -6.92 -6.51
CA CYS A 162 0.13 -6.50 -7.57
C CYS A 162 -1.32 -6.83 -7.20
N ASP A 163 -1.58 -8.01 -6.61
CA ASP A 163 -2.93 -8.41 -6.19
C ASP A 163 -3.48 -7.48 -5.10
N VAL A 164 -2.63 -7.06 -4.14
CA VAL A 164 -3.04 -6.10 -3.10
C VAL A 164 -3.34 -4.72 -3.71
N PHE A 165 -2.54 -4.25 -4.69
CA PHE A 165 -2.88 -3.02 -5.43
C PHE A 165 -4.18 -3.17 -6.21
N ASP A 166 -4.41 -4.30 -6.87
CA ASP A 166 -5.62 -4.55 -7.64
C ASP A 166 -6.86 -4.57 -6.74
N ASP A 167 -6.77 -5.16 -5.55
CA ASP A 167 -7.84 -5.14 -4.55
C ASP A 167 -8.13 -3.72 -4.06
N PHE A 168 -7.10 -2.92 -3.80
CA PHE A 168 -7.27 -1.50 -3.47
C PHE A 168 -7.98 -0.74 -4.59
N LEU A 169 -7.52 -0.88 -5.85
CA LEU A 169 -8.11 -0.21 -7.01
C LEU A 169 -9.58 -0.62 -7.23
N LYS A 170 -9.92 -1.90 -7.02
CA LYS A 170 -11.31 -2.38 -7.08
C LYS A 170 -12.17 -1.77 -5.98
N GLN A 171 -11.65 -1.69 -4.75
CA GLN A 171 -12.37 -1.08 -3.62
C GLN A 171 -12.64 0.41 -3.87
N CYS A 172 -11.66 1.14 -4.41
CA CYS A 172 -11.80 2.53 -4.80
C CYS A 172 -12.79 2.72 -5.96
N ALA A 173 -12.76 1.84 -6.96
CA ALA A 173 -13.70 1.90 -8.09
C ALA A 173 -15.16 1.70 -7.65
N GLY A 174 -15.39 1.04 -6.52
CA GLY A 174 -16.71 0.66 -6.04
C GLY A 174 -17.34 -0.43 -6.90
N ASP A 175 -18.42 -1.03 -6.41
CA ASP A 175 -19.27 -1.85 -7.26
C ASP A 175 -19.91 -0.94 -8.31
N ALA A 176 -19.74 -1.30 -9.58
CA ALA A 176 -20.39 -0.63 -10.70
C ALA A 176 -21.92 -0.93 -10.73
N ARG A 177 -22.56 -0.97 -9.56
CA ARG A 177 -24.02 -0.94 -9.46
C ARG A 177 -24.49 0.47 -9.78
N THR A 178 -24.38 0.83 -11.06
CA THR A 178 -25.15 1.93 -11.64
C THR A 178 -26.62 1.62 -11.39
N GLN A 179 -27.30 2.53 -10.70
CA GLN A 179 -28.76 2.48 -10.70
C GLN A 179 -29.26 2.60 -12.14
N PRO A 180 -30.34 1.89 -12.53
CA PRO A 180 -30.89 2.00 -13.87
C PRO A 180 -31.21 3.46 -14.17
N GLY A 181 -30.46 4.10 -15.09
CA GLY A 181 -30.59 5.50 -15.46
C GLY A 181 -29.39 6.40 -15.22
N ASP A 182 -28.38 5.95 -14.45
CA ASP A 182 -27.14 6.71 -14.25
C ASP A 182 -26.18 6.54 -15.45
N THR A 183 -25.64 7.65 -15.93
CA THR A 183 -24.47 7.62 -16.83
C THR A 183 -23.31 7.00 -16.07
N PRO A 184 -22.58 6.02 -16.66
CA PRO A 184 -21.45 5.39 -16.00
C PRO A 184 -20.37 6.45 -15.71
N ARG A 185 -20.27 6.87 -14.45
CA ARG A 185 -19.18 7.73 -13.99
C ARG A 185 -17.90 6.90 -13.92
N SER A 186 -16.79 7.48 -14.35
CA SER A 186 -15.48 6.84 -14.17
C SER A 186 -15.19 6.61 -12.68
N ALA A 187 -14.33 5.62 -12.36
CA ALA A 187 -13.92 5.38 -10.97
C ALA A 187 -13.40 6.68 -10.32
N ILE A 188 -12.66 7.49 -11.06
CA ILE A 188 -12.09 8.76 -10.63
C ILE A 188 -13.13 9.81 -10.23
N GLU A 189 -14.25 9.88 -10.94
CA GLU A 189 -15.30 10.86 -10.62
C GLU A 189 -16.02 10.55 -9.30
N ARG A 190 -15.89 9.32 -8.80
CA ARG A 190 -16.50 8.85 -7.55
C ARG A 190 -15.57 8.94 -6.34
N LEU A 191 -14.26 9.02 -6.56
CA LEU A 191 -13.28 9.09 -5.47
C LEU A 191 -13.40 10.40 -4.69
N ALA A 192 -13.09 10.36 -3.39
CA ALA A 192 -12.81 11.57 -2.64
C ALA A 192 -11.55 12.26 -3.18
N GLU A 193 -11.47 13.58 -3.06
CA GLU A 193 -10.32 14.34 -3.58
C GLU A 193 -8.98 13.86 -2.96
N SER A 194 -9.00 13.55 -1.66
CA SER A 194 -7.87 12.99 -0.92
C SER A 194 -7.35 11.66 -1.46
N ASP A 195 -8.18 10.90 -2.17
CA ASP A 195 -7.87 9.53 -2.59
C ASP A 195 -7.39 9.44 -4.04
N VAL A 196 -7.54 10.53 -4.80
CA VAL A 196 -7.15 10.56 -6.23
C VAL A 196 -5.66 10.30 -6.40
N GLU A 197 -4.81 10.96 -5.62
CA GLU A 197 -3.36 10.78 -5.69
C GLU A 197 -2.96 9.33 -5.33
N ALA A 198 -3.54 8.77 -4.28
CA ALA A 198 -3.30 7.39 -3.86
C ALA A 198 -3.72 6.39 -4.94
N TYR A 199 -4.88 6.61 -5.56
CA TYR A 199 -5.39 5.78 -6.65
C TYR A 199 -4.48 5.83 -7.88
N MET A 200 -4.08 7.03 -8.31
CA MET A 200 -3.19 7.20 -9.46
C MET A 200 -1.82 6.58 -9.22
N ASN A 201 -1.26 6.78 -8.02
CA ASN A 201 0.01 6.18 -7.64
C ASN A 201 -0.08 4.64 -7.58
N ALA A 202 -1.18 4.08 -7.07
CA ALA A 202 -1.41 2.64 -7.08
C ALA A 202 -1.45 2.06 -8.49
N GLN A 203 -2.16 2.70 -9.42
CA GLN A 203 -2.19 2.29 -10.83
C GLN A 203 -0.81 2.30 -11.47
N PHE A 204 -0.06 3.39 -11.29
CA PHE A 204 1.28 3.53 -11.84
C PHE A 204 2.25 2.48 -11.29
N VAL A 205 2.27 2.28 -9.96
CA VAL A 205 3.15 1.29 -9.32
C VAL A 205 2.76 -0.13 -9.74
N ALA A 206 1.47 -0.45 -9.82
CA ALA A 206 0.99 -1.75 -10.30
C ALA A 206 1.40 -1.98 -11.77
N ALA A 207 1.27 -0.98 -12.65
CA ALA A 207 1.72 -1.06 -14.04
C ALA A 207 3.21 -1.37 -14.12
N ARG A 208 4.04 -0.64 -13.36
CA ARG A 208 5.49 -0.82 -13.31
C ARG A 208 5.89 -2.19 -12.79
N LEU A 209 5.25 -2.68 -11.72
CA LEU A 209 5.54 -4.00 -11.16
C LEU A 209 5.10 -5.13 -12.09
N ARG A 210 3.94 -5.01 -12.72
CA ARG A 210 3.47 -6.00 -13.70
C ARG A 210 4.39 -6.11 -14.91
N GLY A 211 5.06 -5.03 -15.32
CA GLY A 211 6.07 -5.05 -16.39
C GLY A 211 7.35 -5.79 -16.06
N LYS A 212 7.69 -5.94 -14.77
CA LYS A 212 8.90 -6.63 -14.33
C LYS A 212 8.72 -8.15 -14.28
N ARG A 213 9.71 -8.89 -14.79
CA ARG A 213 9.79 -10.34 -14.65
C ARG A 213 11.14 -10.72 -14.04
N PHE A 214 11.09 -11.49 -12.97
CA PHE A 214 12.29 -12.02 -12.30
C PHE A 214 12.60 -13.46 -12.75
N VAL A 215 11.60 -14.16 -13.28
CA VAL A 215 11.75 -15.48 -13.90
C VAL A 215 11.53 -15.35 -15.39
N ALA A 216 12.60 -15.55 -16.16
CA ALA A 216 12.55 -15.45 -17.61
C ALA A 216 11.77 -16.62 -18.21
N ILE A 217 10.77 -16.34 -19.04
CA ILE A 217 10.00 -17.31 -19.80
C ILE A 217 10.05 -16.89 -21.27
N PRO A 218 10.74 -17.66 -22.13
CA PRO A 218 10.82 -17.35 -23.54
C PRO A 218 9.44 -17.20 -24.19
N GLY A 219 9.26 -16.16 -25.00
CA GLY A 219 8.00 -15.89 -25.71
C GLY A 219 6.84 -15.39 -24.86
N ASP A 220 6.95 -15.30 -23.52
CA ASP A 220 5.88 -14.81 -22.67
C ASP A 220 5.87 -13.28 -22.59
N VAL A 221 4.87 -12.68 -23.21
CA VAL A 221 4.67 -11.20 -23.25
C VAL A 221 3.45 -10.75 -22.46
N ARG A 222 2.68 -11.67 -21.85
CA ARG A 222 1.41 -11.35 -21.16
C ARG A 222 1.56 -10.29 -20.08
N HIS A 223 2.66 -10.35 -19.32
CA HIS A 223 3.00 -9.38 -18.29
C HIS A 223 3.25 -7.97 -18.85
N ALA A 224 3.93 -7.87 -20.00
CA ALA A 224 4.17 -6.60 -20.69
C ALA A 224 2.89 -6.03 -21.29
N GLU A 225 2.02 -6.88 -21.81
CA GLU A 225 0.71 -6.48 -22.33
C GLU A 225 -0.20 -5.95 -21.21
N ASP A 226 -0.21 -6.62 -20.05
CA ASP A 226 -0.95 -6.14 -18.89
C ASP A 226 -0.39 -4.80 -18.39
N SER A 227 0.92 -4.67 -18.31
CA SER A 227 1.61 -3.43 -17.97
C SER A 227 1.26 -2.29 -18.95
N LEU A 228 1.32 -2.55 -20.26
CA LEU A 228 0.96 -1.59 -21.30
C LEU A 228 -0.49 -1.10 -21.16
N ARG A 229 -1.42 -2.03 -20.95
CA ARG A 229 -2.84 -1.71 -20.73
C ARG A 229 -3.01 -0.78 -19.52
N ARG A 230 -2.30 -1.07 -18.41
CA ARG A 230 -2.36 -0.27 -17.18
C ARG A 230 -1.73 1.11 -17.34
N TYR A 231 -0.62 1.25 -18.07
CA TYR A 231 -0.06 2.58 -18.38
C TYR A 231 -1.04 3.42 -19.20
N LYS A 232 -1.69 2.83 -20.21
CA LYS A 232 -2.74 3.52 -20.98
C LYS A 232 -3.91 3.94 -20.11
N GLN A 233 -4.35 3.07 -19.19
CA GLN A 233 -5.40 3.41 -18.24
C GLN A 233 -4.97 4.54 -17.29
N CYS A 234 -3.74 4.52 -16.80
CA CYS A 234 -3.19 5.56 -15.94
C CYS A 234 -3.22 6.95 -16.61
N VAL A 235 -2.83 7.02 -17.89
CA VAL A 235 -2.90 8.27 -18.67
C VAL A 235 -4.34 8.74 -18.83
N ALA A 236 -5.26 7.84 -19.20
CA ALA A 236 -6.68 8.18 -19.37
C ALA A 236 -7.32 8.66 -18.08
N ASP A 237 -7.04 7.98 -16.96
CA ASP A 237 -7.58 8.31 -15.65
C ASP A 237 -7.00 9.63 -15.12
N THR A 238 -5.72 9.94 -15.41
CA THR A 238 -5.14 11.23 -15.04
C THR A 238 -5.80 12.38 -15.81
N ALA A 239 -6.04 12.20 -17.12
CA ALA A 239 -6.75 13.20 -17.91
C ALA A 239 -8.19 13.42 -17.40
N ALA A 240 -8.89 12.36 -17.05
CA ALA A 240 -10.22 12.43 -16.45
C ALA A 240 -10.21 13.14 -15.09
N ALA A 241 -9.21 12.83 -14.23
CA ALA A 241 -9.05 13.47 -12.92
C ALA A 241 -8.80 14.97 -13.03
N LYS A 242 -7.88 15.37 -13.91
CA LYS A 242 -7.58 16.79 -14.19
C LYS A 242 -8.83 17.55 -14.63
N LYS A 243 -9.59 16.97 -15.56
CA LYS A 243 -10.82 17.59 -16.06
C LYS A 243 -11.93 17.67 -15.00
N ALA A 244 -12.15 16.59 -14.27
CA ALA A 244 -13.27 16.50 -13.32
C ALA A 244 -13.05 17.35 -12.07
N ARG A 245 -11.78 17.59 -11.67
CA ARG A 245 -11.42 18.20 -10.38
C ARG A 245 -10.59 19.46 -10.51
N ASN A 246 -10.38 19.96 -11.73
CA ASN A 246 -9.57 21.14 -11.99
C ASN A 246 -8.17 21.06 -11.31
N LEU A 247 -7.53 19.88 -11.39
CA LEU A 247 -6.22 19.66 -10.79
C LEU A 247 -5.15 20.44 -11.58
N PRO A 248 -4.01 20.81 -10.94
CA PRO A 248 -2.92 21.51 -11.60
C PRO A 248 -2.37 20.74 -12.80
N GLU A 249 -1.86 21.44 -13.81
CA GLU A 249 -1.27 20.84 -15.02
C GLU A 249 -0.07 19.92 -14.70
N ASP A 250 0.69 20.27 -13.67
CA ASP A 250 1.85 19.51 -13.20
C ASP A 250 1.48 18.32 -12.29
N PHE A 251 0.17 18.16 -11.96
CA PHE A 251 -0.28 17.00 -11.21
C PHE A 251 0.11 15.71 -11.93
N PHE A 252 0.87 14.86 -11.23
CA PHE A 252 1.32 13.54 -11.70
C PHE A 252 2.17 13.60 -13.00
N ALA A 253 2.85 14.73 -13.28
CA ALA A 253 3.53 14.97 -14.55
C ALA A 253 4.70 14.00 -14.79
N ARG A 254 5.50 13.69 -13.76
CA ARG A 254 6.65 12.77 -13.88
C ARG A 254 6.22 11.34 -14.18
N GLU A 255 5.18 10.88 -13.51
CA GLU A 255 4.63 9.54 -13.69
C GLU A 255 3.97 9.42 -15.06
N LEU A 256 3.30 10.48 -15.55
CA LEU A 256 2.73 10.53 -16.88
C LEU A 256 3.78 10.43 -17.96
N ASP A 257 4.87 11.20 -17.87
CA ASP A 257 5.99 11.12 -18.83
C ASP A 257 6.54 9.69 -18.91
N LEU A 258 6.73 9.03 -17.78
CA LEU A 258 7.12 7.62 -17.74
C LEU A 258 6.07 6.69 -18.36
N CYS A 259 4.78 6.94 -18.11
CA CYS A 259 3.70 6.15 -18.72
C CYS A 259 3.74 6.28 -20.25
N GLU A 260 3.89 7.49 -20.79
CA GLU A 260 3.96 7.75 -22.22
C GLU A 260 5.18 7.08 -22.85
N GLN A 261 6.36 7.19 -22.24
CA GLN A 261 7.57 6.50 -22.68
C GLN A 261 7.34 4.98 -22.75
N MET A 262 6.70 4.40 -21.74
CA MET A 262 6.43 2.96 -21.69
C MET A 262 5.37 2.54 -22.72
N ILE A 263 4.37 3.38 -22.99
CA ILE A 263 3.36 3.14 -24.03
C ILE A 263 3.98 3.10 -25.43
N HIS A 264 5.01 3.89 -25.67
CA HIS A 264 5.76 3.85 -26.93
C HIS A 264 6.76 2.67 -27.02
N LEU A 265 7.43 2.35 -25.92
CA LEU A 265 8.49 1.35 -25.89
C LEU A 265 7.96 -0.09 -25.91
N LEU A 266 6.94 -0.38 -25.09
CA LEU A 266 6.46 -1.75 -24.87
C LEU A 266 5.95 -2.46 -26.14
N PRO A 267 5.19 -1.82 -27.05
CA PRO A 267 4.73 -2.47 -28.27
C PRO A 267 5.86 -3.04 -29.14
N THR A 268 6.93 -2.27 -29.30
CA THR A 268 8.13 -2.68 -30.08
C THR A 268 8.80 -3.89 -29.42
N LYS A 269 8.98 -3.87 -28.10
CA LYS A 269 9.57 -4.99 -27.37
C LYS A 269 8.69 -6.24 -27.41
N ILE A 270 7.38 -6.10 -27.22
CA ILE A 270 6.41 -7.21 -27.33
C ILE A 270 6.47 -7.83 -28.72
N HIS A 271 6.48 -7.01 -29.78
CA HIS A 271 6.58 -7.48 -31.16
C HIS A 271 7.89 -8.25 -31.38
N HIS A 272 9.01 -7.70 -30.91
CA HIS A 272 10.33 -8.37 -31.04
C HIS A 272 10.33 -9.74 -30.36
N VAL A 273 9.84 -9.86 -29.14
CA VAL A 273 9.79 -11.15 -28.42
C VAL A 273 8.88 -12.15 -29.12
N ARG A 274 7.73 -11.71 -29.66
CA ARG A 274 6.82 -12.58 -30.42
C ARG A 274 7.45 -13.12 -31.70
N THR A 275 8.27 -12.32 -32.37
CA THR A 275 8.91 -12.71 -33.64
C THR A 275 10.16 -13.55 -33.43
N THR A 276 10.94 -13.32 -32.39
CA THR A 276 12.20 -14.00 -32.13
C THR A 276 12.08 -15.20 -31.17
N GLY A 277 10.97 -15.30 -30.43
CA GLY A 277 10.83 -16.27 -29.33
C GLY A 277 11.78 -16.02 -28.15
N GLY A 278 12.41 -14.83 -28.10
CA GLY A 278 13.35 -14.43 -27.07
C GLY A 278 12.72 -14.18 -25.70
N VAL A 279 13.51 -13.63 -24.79
CA VAL A 279 13.08 -13.21 -23.47
C VAL A 279 12.92 -11.69 -23.46
N LEU A 280 11.86 -11.21 -22.84
CA LEU A 280 11.72 -9.78 -22.63
C LEU A 280 12.70 -9.35 -21.54
N GLU A 281 13.67 -8.52 -21.90
CA GLU A 281 14.61 -7.94 -20.93
C GLU A 281 13.90 -6.90 -20.05
N ASP A 282 14.28 -6.86 -18.77
CA ASP A 282 13.76 -5.89 -17.79
C ASP A 282 14.02 -4.44 -18.23
N PHE A 283 13.09 -3.56 -17.84
CA PHE A 283 13.19 -2.11 -18.05
C PHE A 283 13.50 -1.37 -16.76
#